data_9716f1a08805642982ce092377b496f7
#
_entry.id   9716f1a08805642982ce092377b496f7
#
_cell.length_a   1.000
_cell.length_b   1.000
_cell.length_c   1.000
_cell.angle_alpha   90.00
_cell.angle_beta   90.00
_cell.angle_gamma   90.00
#
_symmetry.space_group_name_H-M   'P 1'
#
loop_
_entity.id
_entity.type
_entity.pdbx_description
1 polymer ?
#
loop_
_entity_poly.entity_id
_entity_poly.type
_entity_poly.pdbx_seq_one_letter_code
_entity_poly.pdbx_strand_id
1 'polypeptide(L)'
;MSEPTATPRLDNDIDQRIVSALAADGRTTLATLATLTGLSTSAVQSRVQRLEQRGVITGYRAVIDPQAVGLPVSAFLEISVLDPATVGDLGARLGAYPEIESCYAVSGDAGHLAVARVATTAELADLLVRLRTDIPAQVRATIVLRTLFETRPFTASA
;
A
#
# COMPACT_ATOMS: atom_id res chain seq x y z
N MET A 1 -2.16 24.48 -3.04
CA MET A 1 -2.73 23.98 -1.76
C MET A 1 -4.06 23.35 -2.14
N SER A 2 -4.04 22.03 -2.41
CA SER A 2 -5.29 21.30 -2.66
C SER A 2 -5.96 21.03 -1.32
N GLU A 3 -7.23 21.41 -1.19
CA GLU A 3 -8.02 21.09 0.00
C GLU A 3 -7.97 19.59 0.28
N PRO A 4 -7.90 19.17 1.56
CA PRO A 4 -8.00 17.77 1.91
C PRO A 4 -9.40 17.29 1.48
N THR A 5 -9.46 16.50 0.42
CA THR A 5 -10.67 15.78 0.03
C THR A 5 -11.16 15.01 1.26
N ALA A 6 -12.38 15.29 1.72
CA ALA A 6 -12.95 14.65 2.89
C ALA A 6 -12.82 13.12 2.73
N THR A 7 -12.14 12.49 3.69
CA THR A 7 -11.95 11.03 3.69
C THR A 7 -13.33 10.36 3.67
N PRO A 8 -13.64 9.52 2.68
CA PRO A 8 -14.95 8.86 2.59
C PRO A 8 -15.11 7.94 3.81
N ARG A 9 -16.06 8.25 4.67
CA ARG A 9 -16.42 7.39 5.82
C ARG A 9 -17.48 6.37 5.41
N LEU A 10 -17.42 5.22 6.06
CA LEU A 10 -18.48 4.22 5.94
C LEU A 10 -19.65 4.64 6.84
N ASP A 11 -20.79 4.94 6.25
CA ASP A 11 -21.92 5.59 6.94
C ASP A 11 -22.94 4.58 7.50
N ASN A 12 -22.81 3.28 7.18
CA ASN A 12 -23.75 2.27 7.64
C ASN A 12 -23.11 0.88 7.82
N ASP A 13 -23.73 0.08 8.69
CA ASP A 13 -23.31 -1.28 9.04
C ASP A 13 -23.23 -2.24 7.83
N ILE A 14 -24.12 -2.09 6.85
CA ILE A 14 -24.12 -2.92 5.64
C ILE A 14 -22.86 -2.67 4.80
N ASP A 15 -22.50 -1.40 4.57
CA ASP A 15 -21.30 -1.05 3.80
C ASP A 15 -20.03 -1.50 4.56
N GLN A 16 -20.02 -1.42 5.90
CA GLN A 16 -18.93 -1.95 6.73
C GLN A 16 -18.78 -3.47 6.56
N ARG A 17 -19.88 -4.23 6.55
CA ARG A 17 -19.85 -5.69 6.32
C ARG A 17 -19.33 -6.03 4.94
N ILE A 18 -19.76 -5.30 3.90
CA ILE A 18 -19.26 -5.50 2.53
C ILE A 18 -17.76 -5.24 2.46
N VAL A 19 -17.29 -4.10 2.98
CA VAL A 19 -15.87 -3.74 2.96
C VAL A 19 -15.02 -4.72 3.77
N SER A 20 -15.48 -5.13 4.96
CA SER A 20 -14.77 -6.11 5.80
C SER A 20 -14.63 -7.47 5.10
N ALA A 21 -15.70 -7.95 4.44
CA ALA A 21 -15.66 -9.20 3.70
C ALA A 21 -14.69 -9.12 2.50
N LEU A 22 -14.73 -8.04 1.73
CA LEU A 22 -13.83 -7.82 0.59
C LEU A 22 -12.38 -7.56 1.03
N ALA A 23 -12.16 -6.94 2.19
CA ALA A 23 -10.81 -6.77 2.74
C ALA A 23 -10.21 -8.10 3.22
N ALA A 24 -11.05 -9.03 3.70
CA ALA A 24 -10.62 -10.36 4.09
C ALA A 24 -10.37 -11.27 2.88
N ASP A 25 -11.25 -11.22 1.87
CA ASP A 25 -11.12 -11.95 0.61
C ASP A 25 -11.66 -11.12 -0.55
N GLY A 26 -10.75 -10.53 -1.33
CA GLY A 26 -11.08 -9.73 -2.52
C GLY A 26 -11.80 -10.51 -3.63
N ARG A 27 -11.93 -11.85 -3.51
CA ARG A 27 -12.67 -12.72 -4.43
C ARG A 27 -14.07 -13.07 -3.93
N THR A 28 -14.51 -12.52 -2.79
CA THR A 28 -15.86 -12.71 -2.26
C THR A 28 -16.90 -12.37 -3.32
N THR A 29 -17.80 -13.31 -3.62
CA THR A 29 -18.80 -13.14 -4.67
C THR A 29 -19.95 -12.24 -4.22
N LEU A 30 -20.64 -11.61 -5.18
CA LEU A 30 -21.85 -10.82 -4.89
C LEU A 30 -22.94 -11.65 -4.21
N ALA A 31 -23.06 -12.94 -4.53
CA ALA A 31 -23.99 -13.85 -3.87
C ALA A 31 -23.64 -14.07 -2.38
N THR A 32 -22.35 -14.24 -2.08
CA THR A 32 -21.86 -14.35 -0.69
C THR A 32 -22.12 -13.06 0.08
N LEU A 33 -21.82 -11.91 -0.52
CA LEU A 33 -22.09 -10.60 0.10
C LEU A 33 -23.61 -10.38 0.31
N ALA A 34 -24.45 -10.82 -0.61
CA ALA A 34 -25.91 -10.76 -0.48
C ALA A 34 -26.38 -11.55 0.74
N THR A 35 -25.87 -12.77 0.92
CA THR A 35 -26.14 -13.60 2.09
C THR A 35 -25.68 -12.95 3.39
N LEU A 36 -24.47 -12.39 3.42
CA LEU A 36 -23.91 -11.72 4.59
C LEU A 36 -24.68 -10.47 5.03
N THR A 37 -25.26 -9.75 4.06
CA THR A 37 -25.95 -8.48 4.30
C THR A 37 -27.46 -8.59 4.40
N GLY A 38 -28.04 -9.72 3.97
CA GLY A 38 -29.49 -9.88 3.84
C GLY A 38 -30.11 -9.10 2.67
N LEU A 39 -29.32 -8.66 1.72
CA LEU A 39 -29.77 -7.90 0.55
C LEU A 39 -29.85 -8.78 -0.70
N SER A 40 -30.53 -8.26 -1.75
CA SER A 40 -30.45 -8.88 -3.08
C SER A 40 -29.07 -8.66 -3.71
N THR A 41 -28.66 -9.54 -4.62
CA THR A 41 -27.38 -9.43 -5.35
C THR A 41 -27.26 -8.11 -6.10
N SER A 42 -28.35 -7.64 -6.72
CA SER A 42 -28.38 -6.34 -7.42
C SER A 42 -28.18 -5.15 -6.47
N ALA A 43 -28.77 -5.20 -5.27
CA ALA A 43 -28.58 -4.16 -4.27
C ALA A 43 -27.14 -4.12 -3.75
N VAL A 44 -26.53 -5.30 -3.52
CA VAL A 44 -25.09 -5.41 -3.14
C VAL A 44 -24.21 -4.88 -4.27
N GLN A 45 -24.45 -5.27 -5.52
CA GLN A 45 -23.69 -4.78 -6.68
C GLN A 45 -23.69 -3.25 -6.74
N SER A 46 -24.87 -2.62 -6.62
CA SER A 46 -24.99 -1.17 -6.61
C SER A 46 -24.21 -0.51 -5.46
N ARG A 47 -24.16 -1.16 -4.28
CA ARG A 47 -23.39 -0.68 -3.13
C ARG A 47 -21.89 -0.78 -3.37
N VAL A 48 -21.40 -1.90 -3.87
CA VAL A 48 -19.98 -2.09 -4.21
C VAL A 48 -19.54 -1.03 -5.22
N GLN A 49 -20.29 -0.84 -6.32
CA GLN A 49 -19.98 0.19 -7.31
C GLN A 49 -19.93 1.60 -6.70
N ARG A 50 -20.83 1.92 -5.79
CA ARG A 50 -20.82 3.22 -5.10
C ARG A 50 -19.60 3.36 -4.17
N LEU A 51 -19.18 2.30 -3.48
CA LEU A 51 -17.97 2.29 -2.63
C LEU A 51 -16.70 2.48 -3.47
N GLU A 52 -16.66 1.88 -4.67
CA GLU A 52 -15.57 2.08 -5.65
C GLU A 52 -15.56 3.52 -6.17
N GLN A 53 -16.71 4.05 -6.62
CA GLN A 53 -16.83 5.43 -7.10
C GLN A 53 -16.46 6.48 -6.04
N ARG A 54 -16.79 6.22 -4.77
CA ARG A 54 -16.41 7.07 -3.63
C ARG A 54 -14.94 6.92 -3.22
N GLY A 55 -14.19 5.99 -3.81
CA GLY A 55 -12.80 5.72 -3.44
C GLY A 55 -12.63 5.06 -2.07
N VAL A 56 -13.69 4.47 -1.50
CA VAL A 56 -13.60 3.62 -0.29
C VAL A 56 -12.91 2.31 -0.65
N ILE A 57 -13.29 1.70 -1.78
CA ILE A 57 -12.59 0.57 -2.39
C ILE A 57 -11.73 1.16 -3.51
N THR A 58 -10.43 1.15 -3.33
CA THR A 58 -9.45 1.74 -4.26
C THR A 58 -8.96 0.75 -5.32
N GLY A 59 -9.31 -0.54 -5.18
CA GLY A 59 -8.93 -1.59 -6.11
C GLY A 59 -8.89 -2.97 -5.46
N TYR A 60 -8.57 -3.96 -6.28
CA TYR A 60 -8.41 -5.37 -5.89
C TYR A 60 -7.05 -5.85 -6.39
N ARG A 61 -6.31 -6.55 -5.55
CA ARG A 61 -5.02 -7.13 -5.95
C ARG A 61 -4.83 -8.50 -5.31
N ALA A 62 -4.08 -9.36 -5.98
CA ALA A 62 -3.62 -10.60 -5.38
C ALA A 62 -2.53 -10.31 -4.35
N VAL A 63 -2.56 -11.02 -3.24
CA VAL A 63 -1.42 -11.10 -2.31
C VAL A 63 -0.51 -12.20 -2.82
N ILE A 64 0.73 -11.85 -3.18
CA ILE A 64 1.71 -12.76 -3.78
C ILE A 64 2.83 -12.99 -2.76
N ASP A 65 3.27 -14.24 -2.62
CA ASP A 65 4.49 -14.56 -1.87
C ASP A 65 5.71 -14.04 -2.64
N PRO A 66 6.47 -13.08 -2.09
CA PRO A 66 7.63 -12.54 -2.78
C PRO A 66 8.70 -13.58 -3.08
N GLN A 67 8.85 -14.59 -2.24
CA GLN A 67 9.82 -15.68 -2.48
C GLN A 67 9.42 -16.50 -3.71
N ALA A 68 8.13 -16.76 -3.90
CA ALA A 68 7.62 -17.51 -5.05
C ALA A 68 7.85 -16.81 -6.39
N VAL A 69 8.02 -15.48 -6.39
CA VAL A 69 8.33 -14.68 -7.59
C VAL A 69 9.79 -14.24 -7.65
N GLY A 70 10.67 -14.83 -6.83
CA GLY A 70 12.10 -14.59 -6.89
C GLY A 70 12.57 -13.30 -6.20
N LEU A 71 11.80 -12.71 -5.31
CA LEU A 71 12.12 -11.48 -4.58
C LEU A 71 12.19 -11.69 -3.05
N PRO A 72 13.07 -12.59 -2.55
CA PRO A 72 13.11 -12.98 -1.15
C PRO A 72 13.66 -11.90 -0.21
N VAL A 73 14.38 -10.90 -0.73
CA VAL A 73 15.03 -9.88 0.11
C VAL A 73 14.17 -8.64 0.18
N SER A 74 13.74 -8.30 1.39
CA SER A 74 13.00 -7.06 1.69
C SER A 74 13.85 -6.14 2.56
N ALA A 75 13.75 -4.83 2.34
CA ALA A 75 14.40 -3.84 3.17
C ALA A 75 13.51 -2.61 3.38
N PHE A 76 13.57 -2.04 4.58
CA PHE A 76 13.10 -0.69 4.85
C PHE A 76 14.19 0.31 4.48
N LEU A 77 13.84 1.33 3.71
CA LEU A 77 14.72 2.41 3.32
C LEU A 77 14.29 3.69 4.02
N GLU A 78 15.11 4.19 4.92
CA GLU A 78 14.97 5.52 5.50
C GLU A 78 15.63 6.53 4.56
N ILE A 79 14.88 7.54 4.12
CA ILE A 79 15.34 8.52 3.12
C ILE A 79 15.24 9.91 3.72
N SER A 80 16.39 10.52 3.96
CA SER A 80 16.53 11.90 4.47
C SER A 80 17.00 12.79 3.35
N VAL A 81 16.12 13.65 2.83
CA VAL A 81 16.45 14.56 1.73
C VAL A 81 17.39 15.65 2.24
N LEU A 82 18.47 15.92 1.51
CA LEU A 82 19.49 16.92 1.89
C LEU A 82 19.00 18.34 1.64
N ASP A 83 18.18 18.55 0.61
CA ASP A 83 17.60 19.85 0.26
C ASP A 83 16.09 19.72 0.07
N PRO A 84 15.29 20.35 0.96
CA PRO A 84 13.83 20.34 0.85
C PRO A 84 13.28 20.89 -0.47
N ALA A 85 14.02 21.77 -1.17
CA ALA A 85 13.61 22.28 -2.47
C ALA A 85 13.56 21.19 -3.55
N THR A 86 14.28 20.07 -3.36
CA THR A 86 14.32 18.94 -4.30
C THR A 86 13.24 17.88 -3.99
N VAL A 87 12.49 18.04 -2.88
CA VAL A 87 11.52 17.04 -2.40
C VAL A 87 10.24 17.02 -3.24
N GLY A 88 9.89 18.11 -3.92
CA GLY A 88 8.58 18.27 -4.56
C GLY A 88 8.14 17.13 -5.49
N ASP A 89 9.07 16.31 -5.95
CA ASP A 89 8.83 15.18 -6.87
C ASP A 89 9.44 13.84 -6.38
N LEU A 90 9.78 13.73 -5.11
CA LEU A 90 10.43 12.51 -4.58
C LEU A 90 9.58 11.26 -4.79
N GLY A 91 8.26 11.36 -4.62
CA GLY A 91 7.34 10.24 -4.83
C GLY A 91 7.38 9.71 -6.26
N ALA A 92 7.34 10.58 -7.26
CA ALA A 92 7.44 10.19 -8.67
C ALA A 92 8.83 9.62 -8.99
N ARG A 93 9.91 10.22 -8.45
CA ARG A 93 11.29 9.72 -8.64
C ARG A 93 11.46 8.32 -8.04
N LEU A 94 11.02 8.09 -6.82
CA LEU A 94 11.06 6.76 -6.18
C LEU A 94 10.15 5.76 -6.88
N GLY A 95 8.97 6.19 -7.35
CA GLY A 95 8.05 5.35 -8.12
C GLY A 95 8.59 4.88 -9.48
N ALA A 96 9.69 5.45 -9.97
CA ALA A 96 10.39 4.97 -11.17
C ALA A 96 11.28 3.74 -10.93
N TYR A 97 11.53 3.39 -9.66
CA TYR A 97 12.30 2.19 -9.30
C TYR A 97 11.35 1.01 -9.07
N PRO A 98 11.35 -0.01 -9.92
CA PRO A 98 10.43 -1.15 -9.79
C PRO A 98 10.66 -1.96 -8.52
N GLU A 99 11.84 -1.86 -7.92
CA GLU A 99 12.18 -2.50 -6.65
C GLU A 99 11.51 -1.82 -5.44
N ILE A 100 11.02 -0.59 -5.59
CA ILE A 100 10.33 0.14 -4.51
C ILE A 100 8.84 -0.15 -4.58
N GLU A 101 8.36 -0.92 -3.61
CA GLU A 101 6.96 -1.33 -3.51
C GLU A 101 6.06 -0.23 -2.95
N SER A 102 6.57 0.54 -1.99
CA SER A 102 5.82 1.61 -1.33
C SER A 102 6.75 2.69 -0.77
N CYS A 103 6.22 3.90 -0.65
CA CYS A 103 6.91 5.02 -0.02
C CYS A 103 5.91 5.89 0.76
N TYR A 104 6.33 6.34 1.93
CA TYR A 104 5.55 7.13 2.87
C TYR A 104 6.34 8.37 3.29
N ALA A 105 5.70 9.52 3.35
CA ALA A 105 6.20 10.65 4.11
C ALA A 105 5.89 10.38 5.60
N VAL A 106 6.90 10.50 6.45
CA VAL A 106 6.79 10.19 7.88
C VAL A 106 7.22 11.37 8.74
N SER A 107 6.71 11.43 9.96
CA SER A 107 7.02 12.49 10.93
C SER A 107 8.30 12.23 11.73
N GLY A 108 9.21 11.40 11.21
CA GLY A 108 10.48 11.08 11.85
C GLY A 108 11.65 11.82 11.24
N ASP A 109 12.86 11.59 11.78
CA ASP A 109 14.11 12.24 11.33
C ASP A 109 14.44 11.93 9.88
N ALA A 110 14.05 10.77 9.37
CA ALA A 110 14.27 10.40 7.97
C ALA A 110 13.40 11.20 6.98
N GLY A 111 12.22 11.65 7.41
CA GLY A 111 11.23 12.32 6.55
C GLY A 111 10.48 11.39 5.61
N HIS A 112 11.11 10.32 5.10
CA HIS A 112 10.47 9.33 4.23
C HIS A 112 10.91 7.90 4.56
N LEU A 113 9.98 6.98 4.42
CA LEU A 113 10.20 5.54 4.58
C LEU A 113 9.69 4.81 3.33
N ALA A 114 10.53 3.98 2.73
CA ALA A 114 10.14 3.15 1.60
C ALA A 114 10.35 1.66 1.91
N VAL A 115 9.63 0.79 1.20
CA VAL A 115 9.83 -0.66 1.22
C VAL A 115 10.40 -1.06 -0.13
N ALA A 116 11.56 -1.74 -0.12
CA ALA A 116 12.18 -2.29 -1.31
C ALA A 116 12.14 -3.81 -1.26
N ARG A 117 11.98 -4.44 -2.45
CA ARG A 117 12.09 -5.89 -2.65
C ARG A 117 13.01 -6.19 -3.82
N VAL A 118 13.92 -7.15 -3.61
CA VAL A 118 14.93 -7.55 -4.61
C VAL A 118 15.22 -9.04 -4.50
N ALA A 119 15.87 -9.61 -5.52
CA ALA A 119 16.22 -11.02 -5.53
C ALA A 119 17.40 -11.32 -4.60
N THR A 120 18.37 -10.40 -4.48
CA THR A 120 19.60 -10.64 -3.72
C THR A 120 20.02 -9.41 -2.92
N THR A 121 20.87 -9.63 -1.92
CA THR A 121 21.50 -8.51 -1.19
C THR A 121 22.47 -7.70 -2.06
N ALA A 122 23.03 -8.29 -3.11
CA ALA A 122 23.84 -7.58 -4.09
C ALA A 122 22.98 -6.58 -4.88
N GLU A 123 21.81 -7.00 -5.35
CA GLU A 123 20.84 -6.10 -6.01
C GLU A 123 20.37 -4.97 -5.08
N LEU A 124 20.21 -5.26 -3.78
CA LEU A 124 19.92 -4.21 -2.80
C LEU A 124 21.05 -3.19 -2.72
N ALA A 125 22.31 -3.64 -2.71
CA ALA A 125 23.47 -2.74 -2.71
C ALA A 125 23.50 -1.87 -3.97
N ASP A 126 23.24 -2.45 -5.14
CA ASP A 126 23.16 -1.73 -6.41
C ASP A 126 22.02 -0.71 -6.42
N LEU A 127 20.85 -1.07 -5.90
CA LEU A 127 19.72 -0.15 -5.72
C LEU A 127 20.11 1.05 -4.84
N LEU A 128 20.79 0.81 -3.73
CA LEU A 128 21.24 1.87 -2.82
C LEU A 128 22.24 2.82 -3.47
N VAL A 129 23.14 2.31 -4.33
CA VAL A 129 24.07 3.14 -5.11
C VAL A 129 23.30 4.02 -6.09
N ARG A 130 22.36 3.46 -6.86
CA ARG A 130 21.51 4.20 -7.80
C ARG A 130 20.72 5.30 -7.09
N LEU A 131 20.05 4.96 -5.98
CA LEU A 131 19.25 5.93 -5.22
C LEU A 131 20.09 7.11 -4.72
N ARG A 132 21.30 6.85 -4.21
CA ARG A 132 22.21 7.91 -3.72
C ARG A 132 22.80 8.75 -4.85
N THR A 133 22.93 8.19 -6.05
CA THR A 133 23.41 8.93 -7.22
C THR A 133 22.31 9.81 -7.80
N ASP A 134 21.10 9.30 -7.89
CA ASP A 134 20.01 9.95 -8.60
C ASP A 134 19.23 10.92 -7.72
N ILE A 135 19.22 10.70 -6.41
CA ILE A 135 18.44 11.50 -5.44
C ILE A 135 19.40 12.12 -4.42
N PRO A 136 19.39 13.46 -4.23
CA PRO A 136 20.22 14.14 -3.24
C PRO A 136 19.69 13.88 -1.82
N ALA A 137 19.84 12.64 -1.35
CA ALA A 137 19.34 12.16 -0.06
C ALA A 137 20.35 11.20 0.60
N GLN A 138 20.33 11.17 1.93
CA GLN A 138 20.90 10.06 2.66
C GLN A 138 19.92 8.90 2.66
N VAL A 139 20.38 7.72 2.27
CA VAL A 139 19.58 6.49 2.27
C VAL A 139 20.21 5.48 3.21
N ARG A 140 19.45 5.06 4.21
CA ARG A 140 19.80 3.99 5.14
C ARG A 140 18.88 2.80 4.87
N ALA A 141 19.43 1.60 4.73
CA ALA A 141 18.67 0.38 4.54
C ALA A 141 18.71 -0.51 5.80
N THR A 142 17.55 -1.04 6.17
CA THR A 142 17.40 -2.07 7.19
C THR A 142 16.79 -3.31 6.55
N ILE A 143 17.55 -4.39 6.45
CA ILE A 143 17.10 -5.66 5.85
C ILE A 143 16.12 -6.35 6.79
N VAL A 144 15.01 -6.82 6.26
CA VAL A 144 14.04 -7.64 6.97
C VAL A 144 14.59 -9.07 7.09
N LEU A 145 14.88 -9.49 8.30
CA LEU A 145 15.38 -10.86 8.53
C LEU A 145 14.26 -11.90 8.48
N ARG A 146 13.05 -11.52 8.90
CA ARG A 146 11.86 -12.36 8.87
C ARG A 146 10.60 -11.51 8.96
N THR A 147 9.67 -11.72 8.05
CA THR A 147 8.32 -11.16 8.13
C THR A 147 7.50 -11.98 9.13
N LEU A 148 6.96 -11.33 10.15
CA LEU A 148 6.10 -11.98 11.14
C LEU A 148 4.65 -12.00 10.67
N PHE A 149 4.19 -10.92 10.05
CA PHE A 149 2.93 -10.81 9.32
C PHE A 149 2.95 -9.54 8.46
N GLU A 150 2.25 -9.57 7.34
CA GLU A 150 2.02 -8.44 6.43
C GLU A 150 0.56 -8.38 5.99
N THR A 151 0.14 -7.23 5.47
CA THR A 151 -1.15 -7.05 4.79
C THR A 151 -2.35 -7.62 5.53
N ARG A 152 -2.33 -7.56 6.87
CA ARG A 152 -3.49 -7.97 7.66
C ARG A 152 -4.68 -7.07 7.30
N PRO A 153 -5.86 -7.65 6.96
CA PRO A 153 -7.03 -6.85 6.64
C PRO A 153 -7.44 -5.98 7.82
N PHE A 154 -7.87 -4.74 7.53
CA PHE A 154 -8.46 -3.91 8.58
C PHE A 154 -9.81 -4.49 8.95
N THR A 155 -10.06 -4.61 10.24
CA THR A 155 -11.41 -4.75 10.76
C THR A 155 -11.90 -3.35 11.07
N ALA A 156 -12.94 -2.86 10.37
CA ALA A 156 -13.63 -1.66 10.81
C ALA A 156 -14.15 -1.92 12.22
N SER A 157 -13.71 -1.11 13.19
CA SER A 157 -14.28 -1.18 14.55
C SER A 157 -15.74 -0.84 14.46
N ALA A 158 -16.58 -1.73 15.01
CA ALA A 158 -18.00 -1.49 15.19
C ALA A 158 -18.23 -0.31 16.16
#